data_863f88d58f93304ae93e8c82249c6a29
#
_entry.id   863f88d58f93304ae93e8c82249c6a29
#
_cell.length_a   1.000
_cell.length_b   1.000
_cell.length_c   1.000
_cell.angle_alpha   90.00
_cell.angle_beta   90.00
_cell.angle_gamma   90.00
#
_symmetry.space_group_name_H-M   'P 1'
#
loop_
_entity.id
_entity.type
_entity.pdbx_description
1 polymer ?
#
loop_
_entity_poly.entity_id
_entity_poly.type
_entity_poly.pdbx_seq_one_letter_code
_entity_poly.pdbx_strand_id
1 'polypeptide(L)'
;TDSFYSLIRPPSSRVLFTHVHGLTWPMLKDAPTFTEVWPQLVAFMEGSHALLAHNAGFDRRVLHASCQALELVQPQLPFLCTLKGARRSLPLASRALDSVCGYFGIPLDHHHAGSDARACAEIYLRLRGLGVTDGQMKL
;
A
#
# COMPACT_ATOMS: atom_id res chain seq x y z
N THR A 1 -11.93 -5.11 11.98
CA THR A 1 -11.18 -4.55 10.82
C THR A 1 -11.15 -5.57 9.71
N ASP A 2 -11.66 -5.18 8.57
CA ASP A 2 -11.69 -6.05 7.39
C ASP A 2 -10.36 -6.01 6.65
N SER A 3 -10.06 -7.07 5.89
CA SER A 3 -8.88 -7.13 5.04
C SER A 3 -9.25 -7.69 3.66
N PHE A 4 -8.57 -7.18 2.64
CA PHE A 4 -8.66 -7.66 1.27
C PHE A 4 -7.24 -7.95 0.76
N TYR A 5 -7.02 -9.13 0.23
CA TYR A 5 -5.76 -9.54 -0.35
C TYR A 5 -6.00 -10.39 -1.60
N SER A 6 -5.24 -10.15 -2.65
CA SER A 6 -5.25 -10.97 -3.85
C SER A 6 -3.88 -10.95 -4.52
N LEU A 7 -3.44 -12.11 -5.00
CA LEU A 7 -2.42 -12.17 -6.03
C LEU A 7 -3.04 -11.69 -7.34
N ILE A 8 -2.22 -11.09 -8.20
CA ILE A 8 -2.66 -10.59 -9.50
C ILE A 8 -1.77 -11.18 -10.58
N ARG A 9 -2.40 -11.76 -11.59
CA ARG A 9 -1.70 -12.25 -12.78
C ARG A 9 -1.27 -11.06 -13.64
N PRO A 10 0.04 -10.86 -13.84
CA PRO A 10 0.52 -9.81 -14.73
C PRO A 10 0.21 -10.15 -16.21
N PRO A 11 0.21 -9.14 -17.10
CA PRO A 11 -0.05 -9.36 -18.53
C PRO A 11 1.06 -10.13 -19.25
N SER A 12 2.20 -10.34 -18.61
CA SER A 12 3.37 -11.04 -19.15
C SER A 12 3.91 -12.03 -18.13
N SER A 13 4.47 -13.15 -18.61
CA SER A 13 5.15 -14.13 -17.76
C SER A 13 6.48 -13.62 -17.17
N ARG A 14 6.95 -12.47 -17.61
CA ARG A 14 8.17 -11.84 -17.08
C ARG A 14 7.85 -11.11 -15.78
N VAL A 15 8.16 -11.77 -14.65
CA VAL A 15 8.02 -11.19 -13.32
C VAL A 15 9.34 -10.54 -12.93
N LEU A 16 9.29 -9.22 -12.66
CA LEU A 16 10.46 -8.44 -12.26
C LEU A 16 10.54 -8.37 -10.73
N PHE A 17 11.75 -8.18 -10.21
CA PHE A 17 12.02 -7.98 -8.78
C PHE A 17 11.61 -9.13 -7.86
N THR A 18 11.56 -10.36 -8.37
CA THR A 18 11.25 -11.56 -7.56
C THR A 18 12.16 -11.68 -6.33
N HIS A 19 13.42 -11.25 -6.42
CA HIS A 19 14.34 -11.22 -5.29
C HIS A 19 13.93 -10.25 -4.17
N VAL A 20 13.00 -9.32 -4.45
CA VAL A 20 12.48 -8.38 -3.46
C VAL A 20 11.19 -8.91 -2.83
N HIS A 21 10.19 -9.28 -3.64
CA HIS A 21 8.85 -9.65 -3.16
C HIS A 21 8.57 -11.16 -3.16
N GLY A 22 9.49 -11.98 -3.66
CA GLY A 22 9.36 -13.44 -3.65
C GLY A 22 8.33 -14.03 -4.63
N LEU A 23 7.59 -13.19 -5.37
CA LEU A 23 6.58 -13.67 -6.31
C LEU A 23 7.23 -14.17 -7.61
N THR A 24 6.75 -15.31 -8.08
CA THR A 24 7.21 -15.96 -9.32
C THR A 24 6.06 -16.19 -10.27
N TRP A 25 6.35 -16.39 -11.55
CA TRP A 25 5.32 -16.70 -12.54
C TRP A 25 4.45 -17.92 -12.19
N PRO A 26 5.01 -19.06 -11.75
CA PRO A 26 4.20 -20.20 -11.30
C PRO A 26 3.16 -19.84 -10.22
N MET A 27 3.49 -18.90 -9.33
CA MET A 27 2.56 -18.43 -8.28
C MET A 27 1.45 -17.52 -8.84
N LEU A 28 1.72 -16.81 -9.93
CA LEU A 28 0.85 -15.75 -10.46
C LEU A 28 0.04 -16.18 -11.68
N LYS A 29 0.46 -17.20 -12.42
CA LYS A 29 -0.15 -17.61 -13.71
C LYS A 29 -1.63 -17.94 -13.63
N ASP A 30 -2.09 -18.48 -12.50
CA ASP A 30 -3.47 -18.87 -12.26
C ASP A 30 -4.24 -17.87 -11.37
N ALA A 31 -3.59 -16.77 -10.98
CA ALA A 31 -4.22 -15.70 -10.22
C ALA A 31 -5.18 -14.88 -11.12
N PRO A 32 -6.17 -14.20 -10.54
CA PRO A 32 -7.02 -13.30 -11.30
C PRO A 32 -6.22 -12.12 -11.86
N THR A 33 -6.69 -11.57 -12.96
CA THR A 33 -6.16 -10.32 -13.53
C THR A 33 -6.57 -9.12 -12.68
N PHE A 34 -5.90 -7.98 -12.88
CA PHE A 34 -6.28 -6.74 -12.19
C PHE A 34 -7.72 -6.32 -12.52
N THR A 35 -8.16 -6.49 -13.76
CA THR A 35 -9.54 -6.20 -14.19
C THR A 35 -10.57 -7.06 -13.45
N GLU A 36 -10.26 -8.32 -13.18
CA GLU A 36 -11.15 -9.23 -12.43
C GLU A 36 -11.19 -8.90 -10.94
N VAL A 37 -10.08 -8.44 -10.37
CA VAL A 37 -9.98 -8.06 -8.96
C VAL A 37 -10.58 -6.67 -8.70
N TRP A 38 -10.55 -5.78 -9.68
CA TRP A 38 -10.90 -4.37 -9.52
C TRP A 38 -12.29 -4.12 -8.91
N PRO A 39 -13.39 -4.76 -9.38
CA PRO A 39 -14.70 -4.57 -8.78
C PRO A 39 -14.75 -4.94 -7.30
N GLN A 40 -14.04 -5.99 -6.90
CA GLN A 40 -13.96 -6.43 -5.51
C GLN A 40 -13.20 -5.42 -4.66
N LEU A 41 -12.10 -4.88 -5.17
CA LEU A 41 -11.32 -3.86 -4.50
C LEU A 41 -12.11 -2.56 -4.35
N VAL A 42 -12.85 -2.15 -5.40
CA VAL A 42 -13.74 -0.97 -5.34
C VAL A 42 -14.81 -1.15 -4.26
N ALA A 43 -15.46 -2.30 -4.22
CA ALA A 43 -16.46 -2.60 -3.18
C ALA A 43 -15.84 -2.59 -1.77
N PHE A 44 -14.62 -3.11 -1.62
CA PHE A 44 -13.91 -3.07 -0.35
C PHE A 44 -13.55 -1.63 0.10
N MET A 45 -13.25 -0.74 -0.86
CA MET A 45 -12.96 0.66 -0.59
C MET A 45 -14.21 1.51 -0.30
N GLU A 46 -15.41 0.98 -0.50
CA GLU A 46 -16.66 1.72 -0.28
C GLU A 46 -16.76 2.22 1.17
N GLY A 47 -17.12 3.48 1.34
CA GLY A 47 -17.17 4.14 2.64
C GLY A 47 -15.82 4.61 3.19
N SER A 48 -14.71 4.33 2.51
CA SER A 48 -13.39 4.85 2.90
C SER A 48 -13.28 6.35 2.62
N HIS A 49 -12.53 7.06 3.46
CA HIS A 49 -12.27 8.50 3.32
C HIS A 49 -10.92 8.82 2.68
N ALA A 50 -10.01 7.87 2.66
CA ALA A 50 -8.67 8.01 2.08
C ALA A 50 -8.05 6.65 1.79
N LEU A 51 -7.05 6.65 0.91
CA LEU A 51 -6.13 5.53 0.71
C LEU A 51 -4.82 5.83 1.43
N LEU A 52 -4.30 4.87 2.14
CA LEU A 52 -3.13 5.02 2.99
C LEU A 52 -2.00 4.10 2.52
N ALA A 53 -0.79 4.65 2.37
CA ALA A 53 0.39 3.86 2.07
C ALA A 53 1.66 4.49 2.68
N HIS A 54 2.72 3.67 2.82
CA HIS A 54 4.04 4.15 3.20
C HIS A 54 4.86 4.43 1.93
N ASN A 55 5.15 5.68 1.63
CA ASN A 55 5.60 6.20 0.34
C ASN A 55 4.48 6.22 -0.72
N ALA A 56 3.31 6.68 -0.32
CA ALA A 56 2.05 6.65 -1.06
C ALA A 56 2.11 7.26 -2.47
N GLY A 57 3.09 8.10 -2.78
CA GLY A 57 3.32 8.61 -4.13
C GLY A 57 3.62 7.50 -5.14
N PHE A 58 4.30 6.43 -4.71
CA PHE A 58 4.54 5.26 -5.53
C PHE A 58 3.24 4.49 -5.78
N ASP A 59 2.52 4.15 -4.72
CA ASP A 59 1.27 3.38 -4.79
C ASP A 59 0.22 4.10 -5.65
N ARG A 60 0.09 5.42 -5.48
CA ARG A 60 -0.80 6.24 -6.30
C ARG A 60 -0.45 6.16 -7.78
N ARG A 61 0.83 6.28 -8.15
CA ARG A 61 1.26 6.19 -9.56
C ARG A 61 0.96 4.82 -10.15
N VAL A 62 1.26 3.75 -9.42
CA VAL A 62 1.01 2.36 -9.88
C VAL A 62 -0.48 2.14 -10.07
N LEU A 63 -1.31 2.52 -9.08
CA LEU A 63 -2.76 2.34 -9.16
C LEU A 63 -3.36 3.12 -10.33
N HIS A 64 -3.00 4.40 -10.48
CA HIS A 64 -3.52 5.24 -11.56
C HIS A 64 -3.07 4.73 -12.93
N ALA A 65 -1.80 4.34 -13.09
CA ALA A 65 -1.30 3.79 -14.33
C ALA A 65 -2.00 2.47 -14.70
N SER A 66 -2.26 1.60 -13.72
CA SER A 66 -2.99 0.35 -13.93
C SER A 66 -4.44 0.60 -14.37
N CYS A 67 -5.13 1.52 -13.71
CA CYS A 67 -6.48 1.91 -14.09
C CYS A 67 -6.52 2.51 -15.49
N GLN A 68 -5.58 3.41 -15.81
CA GLN A 68 -5.50 4.04 -17.13
C GLN A 68 -5.25 3.02 -18.24
N ALA A 69 -4.29 2.10 -18.03
CA ALA A 69 -3.95 1.08 -19.03
C ALA A 69 -5.10 0.10 -19.31
N LEU A 70 -6.00 -0.11 -18.36
CA LEU A 70 -7.11 -1.04 -18.44
C LEU A 70 -8.47 -0.35 -18.60
N GLU A 71 -8.47 0.97 -18.81
CA GLU A 71 -9.69 1.79 -18.96
C GLU A 71 -10.65 1.66 -17.77
N LEU A 72 -10.10 1.51 -16.57
CA LEU A 72 -10.85 1.44 -15.32
C LEU A 72 -10.99 2.82 -14.68
N VAL A 73 -12.10 3.04 -13.98
CA VAL A 73 -12.31 4.31 -13.25
C VAL A 73 -11.39 4.37 -12.04
N GLN A 74 -10.60 5.41 -11.94
CA GLN A 74 -9.69 5.64 -10.81
C GLN A 74 -10.49 6.03 -9.55
N PRO A 75 -10.06 5.59 -8.36
CA PRO A 75 -10.68 6.03 -7.12
C PRO A 75 -10.45 7.53 -6.91
N GLN A 76 -11.51 8.23 -6.50
CA GLN A 76 -11.47 9.67 -6.22
C GLN A 76 -11.15 9.96 -4.74
N LEU A 77 -10.41 9.05 -4.09
CA LEU A 77 -10.01 9.19 -2.69
C LEU A 77 -8.64 9.88 -2.58
N PRO A 78 -8.45 10.74 -1.59
CA PRO A 78 -7.14 11.31 -1.30
C PRO A 78 -6.18 10.21 -0.84
N PHE A 79 -4.90 10.39 -1.13
CA PHE A 79 -3.84 9.54 -0.62
C PHE A 79 -3.16 10.18 0.58
N LEU A 80 -3.00 9.41 1.65
CA LEU A 80 -2.23 9.76 2.84
C LEU A 80 -0.93 8.93 2.87
N CYS A 81 0.15 9.59 3.22
CA CYS A 81 1.49 9.00 3.22
C CYS A 81 2.08 8.97 4.63
N THR A 82 2.19 7.78 5.21
CA THR A 82 2.78 7.62 6.54
C THR A 82 4.28 7.93 6.56
N LEU A 83 5.01 7.75 5.45
CA LEU A 83 6.40 8.20 5.33
C LEU A 83 6.50 9.73 5.51
N LYS A 84 5.58 10.49 4.93
CA LYS A 84 5.53 11.95 5.08
C LYS A 84 5.26 12.36 6.52
N GLY A 85 4.35 11.66 7.20
CA GLY A 85 4.09 11.84 8.63
C GLY A 85 5.30 11.50 9.50
N ALA A 86 5.95 10.36 9.25
CA ALA A 86 7.14 9.92 9.97
C ALA A 86 8.32 10.90 9.82
N ARG A 87 8.51 11.46 8.62
CA ARG A 87 9.56 12.48 8.37
C ARG A 87 9.36 13.74 9.22
N ARG A 88 8.13 14.09 9.53
CA ARG A 88 7.80 15.30 10.30
C ARG A 88 7.93 15.09 11.81
N SER A 89 7.72 13.89 12.30
CA SER A 89 7.48 13.66 13.74
C SER A 89 8.43 12.68 14.41
N LEU A 90 9.17 11.85 13.65
CA LEU A 90 10.01 10.83 14.23
C LEU A 90 11.50 11.20 14.16
N PRO A 91 12.25 11.04 15.26
CA PRO A 91 13.68 11.34 15.32
C PRO A 91 14.53 10.17 14.78
N LEU A 92 14.20 9.68 13.57
CA LEU A 92 14.89 8.56 12.95
C LEU A 92 15.80 9.04 11.81
N ALA A 93 16.94 8.39 11.64
CA ALA A 93 17.81 8.60 10.48
C ALA A 93 17.17 8.03 9.20
N SER A 94 16.62 6.82 9.29
CA SER A 94 15.82 6.20 8.22
C SER A 94 14.34 6.22 8.59
N ARG A 95 13.48 6.54 7.65
CA ARG A 95 12.02 6.45 7.77
C ARG A 95 11.46 5.41 6.80
N ALA A 96 12.27 4.44 6.37
CA ALA A 96 11.79 3.27 5.66
C ALA A 96 10.78 2.49 6.53
N LEU A 97 9.93 1.69 5.91
CA LEU A 97 8.83 1.01 6.61
C LEU A 97 9.33 0.16 7.79
N ASP A 98 10.39 -0.62 7.57
CA ASP A 98 11.02 -1.46 8.59
C ASP A 98 11.57 -0.66 9.77
N SER A 99 12.23 0.48 9.48
CA SER A 99 12.78 1.37 10.52
C SER A 99 11.68 1.99 11.38
N VAL A 100 10.58 2.41 10.77
CA VAL A 100 9.43 2.98 11.50
C VAL A 100 8.70 1.88 12.29
N CYS A 101 8.54 0.70 11.73
CA CYS A 101 8.00 -0.46 12.44
C CYS A 101 8.86 -0.80 13.66
N GLY A 102 10.18 -0.85 13.50
CA GLY A 102 11.11 -1.09 14.62
C GLY A 102 10.98 -0.05 15.72
N TYR A 103 10.84 1.22 15.37
CA TYR A 103 10.65 2.30 16.34
C TYR A 103 9.35 2.15 17.16
N PHE A 104 8.27 1.72 16.53
CA PHE A 104 6.98 1.55 17.21
C PHE A 104 6.74 0.12 17.76
N GLY A 105 7.65 -0.81 17.53
CA GLY A 105 7.46 -2.22 17.91
C GLY A 105 6.36 -2.92 17.12
N ILE A 106 6.17 -2.55 15.86
CA ILE A 106 5.16 -3.13 14.96
C ILE A 106 5.76 -4.35 14.24
N PRO A 107 5.15 -5.54 14.35
CA PRO A 107 5.59 -6.71 13.60
C PRO A 107 5.50 -6.49 12.08
N LEU A 108 6.53 -6.89 11.35
CA LEU A 108 6.61 -6.73 9.90
C LEU A 108 7.21 -7.98 9.25
N ASP A 109 6.47 -8.55 8.30
CA ASP A 109 6.99 -9.48 7.29
C ASP A 109 7.19 -8.67 6.01
N HIS A 110 8.38 -8.06 5.90
CA HIS A 110 8.65 -7.04 4.89
C HIS A 110 8.60 -7.62 3.48
N HIS A 111 8.04 -6.85 2.56
CA HIS A 111 7.72 -7.21 1.17
C HIS A 111 6.57 -8.23 1.00
N HIS A 112 5.87 -8.60 2.08
CA HIS A 112 4.57 -9.24 2.01
C HIS A 112 3.49 -8.16 2.06
N ALA A 113 2.76 -7.97 0.97
CA ALA A 113 1.86 -6.82 0.79
C ALA A 113 0.81 -6.67 1.91
N GLY A 114 0.26 -7.79 2.40
CA GLY A 114 -0.71 -7.76 3.52
C GLY A 114 -0.08 -7.32 4.84
N SER A 115 1.18 -7.72 5.10
CA SER A 115 1.95 -7.28 6.26
C SER A 115 2.30 -5.80 6.17
N ASP A 116 2.78 -5.35 5.02
CA ASP A 116 3.14 -3.96 4.77
C ASP A 116 1.91 -3.03 4.91
N ALA A 117 0.75 -3.44 4.39
CA ALA A 117 -0.50 -2.68 4.51
C ALA A 117 -0.96 -2.57 5.97
N ARG A 118 -0.91 -3.66 6.74
CA ARG A 118 -1.24 -3.65 8.16
C ARG A 118 -0.29 -2.75 8.94
N ALA A 119 1.01 -2.90 8.74
CA ALA A 119 2.02 -2.08 9.39
C ALA A 119 1.80 -0.59 9.09
N CYS A 120 1.48 -0.25 7.84
CA CYS A 120 1.17 1.12 7.45
C CYS A 120 -0.05 1.68 8.22
N ALA A 121 -1.11 0.88 8.37
CA ALA A 121 -2.29 1.28 9.16
C ALA A 121 -1.95 1.50 10.64
N GLU A 122 -1.15 0.62 11.24
CA GLU A 122 -0.69 0.80 12.63
C GLU A 122 0.20 2.03 12.80
N ILE A 123 1.12 2.28 11.86
CA ILE A 123 1.94 3.51 11.85
C ILE A 123 1.04 4.75 11.80
N TYR A 124 0.03 4.76 10.94
CA TYR A 124 -0.91 5.87 10.86
C TYR A 124 -1.56 6.16 12.22
N LEU A 125 -2.06 5.13 12.91
CA LEU A 125 -2.66 5.30 14.23
C LEU A 125 -1.67 5.84 15.26
N ARG A 126 -0.41 5.39 15.24
CA ARG A 126 0.65 5.90 16.11
C ARG A 126 0.96 7.37 15.82
N LEU A 127 1.09 7.73 14.54
CA LEU A 127 1.34 9.12 14.13
C LEU A 127 0.17 10.04 14.53
N ARG A 128 -1.07 9.58 14.38
CA ARG A 128 -2.25 10.31 14.86
C ARG A 128 -2.21 10.53 16.37
N GLY A 129 -1.81 9.51 17.13
CA GLY A 129 -1.59 9.61 18.58
C GLY A 129 -0.52 10.60 18.99
N LEU A 130 0.46 10.87 18.11
CA LEU A 130 1.50 11.90 18.29
C LEU A 130 1.06 13.30 17.80
N GLY A 131 -0.20 13.47 17.36
CA GLY A 131 -0.74 14.74 16.89
C GLY A 131 -0.50 15.06 15.42
N VAL A 132 0.02 14.10 14.62
CA VAL A 132 0.16 14.28 13.17
C VAL A 132 -1.23 14.23 12.52
N THR A 133 -1.57 15.24 11.74
CA THR A 133 -2.88 15.36 11.08
C THR A 133 -2.89 14.71 9.70
N ASP A 134 -4.08 14.37 9.20
CA ASP A 134 -4.25 13.87 7.83
C ASP A 134 -3.75 14.88 6.80
N GLY A 135 -4.00 16.17 7.02
CA GLY A 135 -3.50 17.24 6.15
C GLY A 135 -1.97 17.25 6.03
N GLN A 136 -1.26 16.88 7.09
CA GLN A 136 0.20 16.77 7.10
C GLN A 136 0.72 15.53 6.36
N MET A 137 -0.11 14.50 6.22
CA MET A 137 0.21 13.27 5.49
C MET A 137 -0.33 13.26 4.05
N LYS A 138 -1.24 14.16 3.70
CA LYS A 138 -1.87 14.21 2.37
C LYS A 138 -0.83 14.48 1.26
N LEU A 139 -0.95 13.73 0.15
CA LEU A 139 -0.18 13.97 -1.07
C LEU A 139 -0.70 15.16 -1.84
#